data_0f10ca0dd4298e9b70e63fa90144ba0f
#
_entry.id   0f10ca0dd4298e9b70e63fa90144ba0f
#
_cell.length_a   1.000
_cell.length_b   1.000
_cell.length_c   1.000
_cell.angle_alpha   90.00
_cell.angle_beta   90.00
_cell.angle_gamma   90.00
#
_symmetry.space_group_name_H-M   'P 1'
#
loop_
_entity.id
_entity.type
_entity.pdbx_description
1 polymer ?
#
loop_
_entity_poly.entity_id
_entity_poly.type
_entity_poly.pdbx_seq_one_letter_code
_entity_poly.pdbx_strand_id
1 'polypeptide(L)'
;VSITEMQDRIKAAVDARIDDDFVIMARSDALAVENEEMLLERINSYIEVGADMIFPEALVSLDGYKKIAQKSSVPILANITEFGKTPLFSKKELHDAGVSMVLYPLTAFRAMSKAAEKIYKELSSSESQENMLGEMQTRDELYDYLSYHKYEKEMDDILNKKDE
;
A
#
# COMPACT_ATOMS: atom_id res chain seq x y z
N VAL A 1 16.01 9.41 13.05
CA VAL A 1 15.60 10.30 14.18
C VAL A 1 15.64 9.52 15.47
N SER A 2 15.75 10.22 16.63
CA SER A 2 15.65 9.60 17.95
C SER A 2 14.24 9.11 18.24
N ILE A 3 14.10 8.24 19.26
CA ILE A 3 12.76 7.78 19.73
C ILE A 3 11.93 8.98 20.14
N THR A 4 12.48 9.88 20.95
CA THR A 4 11.78 11.07 21.44
C THR A 4 11.32 11.99 20.31
N GLU A 5 12.17 12.25 19.33
CA GLU A 5 11.79 13.07 18.16
C GLU A 5 10.64 12.43 17.38
N MET A 6 10.66 11.10 17.20
CA MET A 6 9.57 10.43 16.51
C MET A 6 8.27 10.42 17.34
N GLN A 7 8.37 10.26 18.66
CA GLN A 7 7.22 10.40 19.56
C GLN A 7 6.58 11.79 19.43
N ASP A 8 7.37 12.86 19.39
CA ASP A 8 6.86 14.22 19.22
C ASP A 8 6.13 14.42 17.89
N ARG A 9 6.68 13.82 16.81
CA ARG A 9 6.02 13.83 15.48
C ARG A 9 4.68 13.08 15.48
N ILE A 10 4.62 11.91 16.13
CA ILE A 10 3.39 11.13 16.23
C ILE A 10 2.36 11.88 17.08
N LYS A 11 2.76 12.45 18.23
CA LYS A 11 1.87 13.29 19.05
C LYS A 11 1.29 14.45 18.26
N ALA A 12 2.13 15.17 17.51
CA ALA A 12 1.66 16.26 16.67
C ALA A 12 0.62 15.81 15.62
N ALA A 13 0.80 14.62 15.04
CA ALA A 13 -0.17 14.06 14.11
C ALA A 13 -1.47 13.65 14.81
N VAL A 14 -1.39 13.01 15.99
CA VAL A 14 -2.56 12.64 16.81
C VAL A 14 -3.33 13.88 17.24
N ASP A 15 -2.65 14.90 17.73
CA ASP A 15 -3.26 16.17 18.19
C ASP A 15 -3.94 16.95 17.04
N ALA A 16 -3.43 16.82 15.81
CA ALA A 16 -3.98 17.47 14.63
C ALA A 16 -5.16 16.71 14.02
N ARG A 17 -5.41 15.48 14.42
CA ARG A 17 -6.48 14.63 13.90
C ARG A 17 -7.85 15.20 14.31
N ILE A 18 -8.75 15.35 13.34
CA ILE A 18 -10.11 15.86 13.53
C ILE A 18 -11.11 14.70 13.55
N ASP A 19 -10.82 13.63 12.81
CA ASP A 19 -11.66 12.44 12.64
C ASP A 19 -10.97 11.26 13.30
N ASP A 20 -11.59 10.65 14.30
CA ASP A 20 -11.04 9.52 15.06
C ASP A 20 -10.87 8.26 14.19
N ASP A 21 -11.58 8.14 13.08
CA ASP A 21 -11.41 7.06 12.11
C ASP A 21 -10.17 7.23 11.21
N PHE A 22 -9.50 8.41 11.26
CA PHE A 22 -8.25 8.64 10.53
C PHE A 22 -7.07 7.96 11.21
N VAL A 23 -6.56 6.88 10.61
CA VAL A 23 -5.49 6.04 11.16
C VAL A 23 -4.11 6.70 11.03
N ILE A 24 -3.38 6.80 12.13
CA ILE A 24 -1.98 7.22 12.16
C ILE A 24 -1.09 5.98 12.30
N MET A 25 -0.41 5.63 11.19
CA MET A 25 0.48 4.48 11.13
C MET A 25 1.94 4.92 11.26
N ALA A 26 2.63 4.47 12.30
CA ALA A 26 4.03 4.77 12.51
C ALA A 26 4.94 3.74 11.84
N ARG A 27 5.83 4.20 10.94
CA ARG A 27 6.85 3.36 10.30
C ARG A 27 8.16 3.43 11.06
N SER A 28 8.82 2.28 11.20
CA SER A 28 10.19 2.18 11.70
C SER A 28 11.07 1.34 10.79
N ASP A 29 12.19 1.93 10.37
CA ASP A 29 13.25 1.27 9.61
C ASP A 29 14.42 0.81 10.52
N ALA A 30 14.22 0.79 11.84
CA ALA A 30 15.25 0.53 12.84
C ALA A 30 15.97 -0.81 12.64
N LEU A 31 15.27 -1.85 12.20
CA LEU A 31 15.88 -3.16 11.96
C LEU A 31 17.00 -3.12 10.92
N ALA A 32 16.95 -2.18 9.98
CA ALA A 32 17.98 -2.05 8.94
C ALA A 32 19.26 -1.36 9.41
N VAL A 33 19.22 -0.60 10.52
CA VAL A 33 20.31 0.25 11.01
C VAL A 33 20.65 0.05 12.48
N GLU A 34 19.77 -0.61 13.23
CA GLU A 34 19.91 -0.94 14.64
C GLU A 34 19.75 -2.48 14.80
N ASN A 35 18.89 -2.94 15.71
CA ASN A 35 18.60 -4.36 15.94
C ASN A 35 17.11 -4.59 16.29
N GLU A 36 16.73 -5.85 16.50
CA GLU A 36 15.34 -6.25 16.80
C GLU A 36 14.84 -5.66 18.13
N GLU A 37 15.71 -5.59 19.15
CA GLU A 37 15.36 -5.03 20.47
C GLU A 37 15.00 -3.55 20.36
N MET A 38 15.83 -2.77 19.66
CA MET A 38 15.59 -1.35 19.41
C MET A 38 14.34 -1.13 18.54
N LEU A 39 14.08 -1.99 17.57
CA LEU A 39 12.82 -1.94 16.80
C LEU A 39 11.61 -2.10 17.72
N LEU A 40 11.63 -3.08 18.62
CA LEU A 40 10.54 -3.32 19.57
C LEU A 40 10.36 -2.18 20.56
N GLU A 41 11.45 -1.61 21.06
CA GLU A 41 11.41 -0.42 21.94
C GLU A 41 10.75 0.76 21.22
N ARG A 42 11.14 1.03 19.96
CA ARG A 42 10.54 2.08 19.14
C ARG A 42 9.04 1.84 18.90
N ILE A 43 8.66 0.63 18.53
CA ILE A 43 7.26 0.26 18.29
C ILE A 43 6.41 0.55 19.54
N ASN A 44 6.86 0.08 20.72
CA ASN A 44 6.14 0.30 21.95
C ASN A 44 6.02 1.81 22.26
N SER A 45 7.10 2.57 22.12
CA SER A 45 7.10 3.99 22.35
C SER A 45 6.18 4.78 21.41
N TYR A 46 6.01 4.33 20.17
CA TYR A 46 5.12 4.95 19.20
C TYR A 46 3.65 4.65 19.50
N ILE A 47 3.35 3.44 19.94
CA ILE A 47 2.01 3.03 20.39
C ILE A 47 1.60 3.83 21.65
N GLU A 48 2.49 3.99 22.61
CA GLU A 48 2.25 4.75 23.84
C GLU A 48 1.86 6.21 23.59
N VAL A 49 2.31 6.80 22.48
CA VAL A 49 1.98 8.18 22.10
C VAL A 49 0.86 8.30 21.07
N GLY A 50 0.16 7.19 20.77
CA GLY A 50 -1.08 7.19 20.02
C GLY A 50 -0.98 6.74 18.55
N ALA A 51 0.07 6.01 18.16
CA ALA A 51 0.05 5.34 16.86
C ALA A 51 -1.01 4.24 16.83
N ASP A 52 -1.91 4.28 15.86
CA ASP A 52 -3.02 3.32 15.70
C ASP A 52 -2.58 2.03 15.00
N MET A 53 -1.51 2.07 14.22
CA MET A 53 -0.91 0.95 13.51
C MET A 53 0.61 1.10 13.41
N ILE A 54 1.29 -0.02 13.18
CA ILE A 54 2.75 -0.05 13.00
C ILE A 54 3.13 -0.64 11.64
N PHE A 55 4.10 -0.01 11.01
CA PHE A 55 4.75 -0.46 9.79
C PHE A 55 6.24 -0.78 10.10
N PRO A 56 6.56 -2.03 10.50
CA PRO A 56 7.93 -2.46 10.73
C PRO A 56 8.59 -2.80 9.38
N GLU A 57 9.56 -2.00 8.98
CA GLU A 57 10.28 -2.21 7.71
C GLU A 57 11.41 -3.22 7.86
N ALA A 58 11.84 -3.81 6.75
CA ALA A 58 13.02 -4.67 6.62
C ALA A 58 12.97 -6.01 7.41
N LEU A 59 11.79 -6.49 7.76
CA LEU A 59 11.63 -7.84 8.31
C LEU A 59 11.85 -8.88 7.21
N VAL A 60 12.72 -9.85 7.47
CA VAL A 60 13.13 -10.86 6.48
C VAL A 60 12.63 -12.27 6.81
N SER A 61 11.86 -12.44 7.88
CA SER A 61 11.34 -13.74 8.30
C SER A 61 9.93 -13.63 8.88
N LEU A 62 9.15 -14.72 8.75
CA LEU A 62 7.82 -14.82 9.39
C LEU A 62 7.92 -14.81 10.91
N ASP A 63 8.99 -15.38 11.48
CA ASP A 63 9.23 -15.32 12.93
C ASP A 63 9.42 -13.89 13.43
N GLY A 64 10.06 -13.02 12.64
CA GLY A 64 10.19 -11.60 12.95
C GLY A 64 8.81 -10.93 13.02
N TYR A 65 7.95 -11.15 12.03
CA TYR A 65 6.56 -10.64 12.05
C TYR A 65 5.79 -11.19 13.26
N LYS A 66 5.89 -12.49 13.54
CA LYS A 66 5.21 -13.13 14.66
C LYS A 66 5.62 -12.54 16.01
N LYS A 67 6.91 -12.32 16.22
CA LYS A 67 7.42 -11.68 17.45
C LYS A 67 6.88 -10.26 17.65
N ILE A 68 6.85 -9.46 16.57
CA ILE A 68 6.31 -8.10 16.64
C ILE A 68 4.80 -8.14 16.90
N ALA A 69 4.05 -9.00 16.17
CA ALA A 69 2.61 -9.13 16.35
C ALA A 69 2.24 -9.56 17.78
N GLN A 70 3.03 -10.44 18.40
CA GLN A 70 2.79 -10.86 19.80
C GLN A 70 3.03 -9.76 20.84
N LYS A 71 3.86 -8.78 20.51
CA LYS A 71 4.22 -7.67 21.42
C LYS A 71 3.49 -6.36 21.11
N SER A 72 2.96 -6.22 19.90
CA SER A 72 2.18 -5.06 19.50
C SER A 72 0.75 -5.17 20.00
N SER A 73 0.25 -4.11 20.63
CA SER A 73 -1.19 -3.97 20.98
C SER A 73 -2.03 -3.40 19.84
N VAL A 74 -1.41 -3.01 18.73
CA VAL A 74 -2.08 -2.46 17.54
C VAL A 74 -1.76 -3.28 16.30
N PRO A 75 -2.60 -3.20 15.25
CA PRO A 75 -2.37 -3.92 14.01
C PRO A 75 -1.02 -3.59 13.36
N ILE A 76 -0.42 -4.57 12.68
CA ILE A 76 0.83 -4.40 11.95
C ILE A 76 0.63 -4.58 10.45
N LEU A 77 1.40 -3.80 9.65
CA LEU A 77 1.47 -3.88 8.21
C LEU A 77 2.76 -4.58 7.77
N ALA A 78 2.64 -5.49 6.80
CA ALA A 78 3.78 -6.04 6.06
C ALA A 78 3.90 -5.40 4.68
N ASN A 79 5.08 -4.89 4.36
CA ASN A 79 5.39 -4.35 3.04
C ASN A 79 6.04 -5.44 2.18
N ILE A 80 5.31 -5.91 1.18
CA ILE A 80 5.78 -6.96 0.26
C ILE A 80 6.02 -6.33 -1.10
N THR A 81 7.28 -5.97 -1.33
CA THR A 81 7.72 -5.36 -2.59
C THR A 81 8.70 -6.26 -3.33
N GLU A 82 8.54 -6.34 -4.65
CA GLU A 82 9.44 -7.10 -5.52
C GLU A 82 10.84 -6.49 -5.49
N PHE A 83 11.84 -7.36 -5.55
CA PHE A 83 13.27 -7.00 -5.55
C PHE A 83 13.74 -6.30 -4.27
N GLY A 84 12.94 -6.36 -3.18
CA GLY A 84 13.32 -5.89 -1.85
C GLY A 84 14.11 -6.93 -1.06
N LYS A 85 14.40 -6.62 0.21
CA LYS A 85 15.07 -7.56 1.14
C LYS A 85 14.11 -8.59 1.73
N THR A 86 12.86 -8.21 1.95
CA THR A 86 11.82 -9.08 2.50
C THR A 86 11.41 -10.13 1.46
N PRO A 87 11.42 -11.43 1.79
CA PRO A 87 10.90 -12.48 0.91
C PRO A 87 9.41 -12.23 0.55
N LEU A 88 9.00 -12.72 -0.62
CA LEU A 88 7.61 -12.58 -1.09
C LEU A 88 6.70 -13.59 -0.38
N PHE A 89 6.48 -13.39 0.91
CA PHE A 89 5.55 -14.20 1.68
C PHE A 89 4.12 -14.07 1.15
N SER A 90 3.38 -15.15 1.18
CA SER A 90 1.95 -15.16 0.82
C SER A 90 1.11 -14.44 1.89
N LYS A 91 -0.08 -13.97 1.50
CA LYS A 91 -1.06 -13.37 2.44
C LYS A 91 -1.39 -14.32 3.59
N LYS A 92 -1.47 -15.64 3.30
CA LYS A 92 -1.78 -16.65 4.32
C LYS A 92 -0.65 -16.77 5.35
N GLU A 93 0.60 -16.87 4.91
CA GLU A 93 1.76 -16.96 5.81
C GLU A 93 1.87 -15.72 6.71
N LEU A 94 1.66 -14.53 6.13
CA LEU A 94 1.67 -13.28 6.88
C LEU A 94 0.51 -13.20 7.89
N HIS A 95 -0.69 -13.62 7.51
CA HIS A 95 -1.84 -13.71 8.41
C HIS A 95 -1.55 -14.66 9.59
N ASP A 96 -1.02 -15.84 9.31
CA ASP A 96 -0.66 -16.85 10.33
C ASP A 96 0.48 -16.34 11.27
N ALA A 97 1.26 -15.36 10.79
CA ALA A 97 2.29 -14.66 11.59
C ALA A 97 1.72 -13.43 12.36
N GLY A 98 0.40 -13.14 12.26
CA GLY A 98 -0.26 -12.06 12.98
C GLY A 98 -0.25 -10.70 12.27
N VAL A 99 0.09 -10.66 10.99
CA VAL A 99 0.01 -9.45 10.16
C VAL A 99 -1.46 -9.15 9.84
N SER A 100 -1.86 -7.90 10.01
CA SER A 100 -3.23 -7.42 9.78
C SER A 100 -3.44 -6.81 8.40
N MET A 101 -2.40 -6.24 7.80
CA MET A 101 -2.45 -5.57 6.50
C MET A 101 -1.21 -5.91 5.66
N VAL A 102 -1.42 -6.18 4.38
CA VAL A 102 -0.32 -6.42 3.43
C VAL A 102 -0.33 -5.34 2.36
N LEU A 103 0.78 -4.65 2.21
CA LEU A 103 0.99 -3.61 1.20
C LEU A 103 1.78 -4.18 0.02
N TYR A 104 1.24 -4.03 -1.18
CA TYR A 104 1.92 -4.28 -2.46
C TYR A 104 2.15 -2.96 -3.18
N PRO A 105 3.19 -2.18 -2.83
CA PRO A 105 3.30 -0.77 -3.21
C PRO A 105 3.58 -0.55 -4.68
N LEU A 106 4.24 -1.49 -5.34
CA LEU A 106 4.75 -1.32 -6.70
C LEU A 106 4.31 -2.42 -7.68
N THR A 107 3.67 -3.48 -7.25
CA THR A 107 3.34 -4.65 -8.08
C THR A 107 2.57 -4.27 -9.34
N ALA A 108 1.44 -3.58 -9.19
CA ALA A 108 0.63 -3.14 -10.32
C ALA A 108 1.36 -2.11 -11.19
N PHE A 109 2.04 -1.14 -10.57
CA PHE A 109 2.81 -0.12 -11.29
C PHE A 109 3.93 -0.72 -12.14
N ARG A 110 4.70 -1.67 -11.60
CA ARG A 110 5.76 -2.38 -12.35
C ARG A 110 5.20 -3.19 -13.50
N ALA A 111 4.07 -3.87 -13.29
CA ALA A 111 3.38 -4.63 -14.33
C ALA A 111 2.89 -3.70 -15.46
N MET A 112 2.21 -2.60 -15.12
CA MET A 112 1.77 -1.59 -16.08
C MET A 112 2.94 -1.00 -16.88
N SER A 113 4.02 -0.61 -16.19
CA SER A 113 5.20 -0.02 -16.83
C SER A 113 5.85 -1.01 -17.80
N LYS A 114 5.90 -2.29 -17.45
CA LYS A 114 6.46 -3.33 -18.33
C LYS A 114 5.57 -3.58 -19.55
N ALA A 115 4.26 -3.56 -19.37
CA ALA A 115 3.31 -3.66 -20.49
C ALA A 115 3.45 -2.46 -21.44
N ALA A 116 3.50 -1.24 -20.91
CA ALA A 116 3.71 -0.03 -21.70
C ALA A 116 5.05 -0.07 -22.48
N GLU A 117 6.15 -0.47 -21.83
CA GLU A 117 7.44 -0.66 -22.50
C GLU A 117 7.35 -1.63 -23.68
N LYS A 118 6.62 -2.75 -23.51
CA LYS A 118 6.41 -3.74 -24.57
C LYS A 118 5.69 -3.14 -25.77
N ILE A 119 4.60 -2.38 -25.54
CA ILE A 119 3.83 -1.72 -26.59
C ILE A 119 4.69 -0.69 -27.35
N TYR A 120 5.45 0.14 -26.65
CA TYR A 120 6.32 1.13 -27.32
C TYR A 120 7.41 0.48 -28.17
N LYS A 121 7.98 -0.64 -27.73
CA LYS A 121 8.95 -1.41 -28.54
C LYS A 121 8.30 -1.99 -29.78
N GLU A 122 7.09 -2.53 -29.68
CA GLU A 122 6.36 -3.06 -30.82
C GLU A 122 6.05 -1.96 -31.84
N LEU A 123 5.49 -0.83 -31.41
CA LEU A 123 5.20 0.32 -32.27
C LEU A 123 6.46 0.83 -32.99
N SER A 124 7.61 0.81 -32.31
CA SER A 124 8.88 1.24 -32.91
C SER A 124 9.40 0.27 -33.98
N SER A 125 9.04 -1.02 -33.90
CA SER A 125 9.60 -2.05 -34.78
C SER A 125 8.64 -2.47 -35.90
N SER A 126 7.33 -2.51 -35.64
CA SER A 126 6.31 -3.01 -36.57
C SER A 126 5.39 -1.94 -37.16
N GLU A 127 5.50 -0.68 -36.70
CA GLU A 127 4.67 0.46 -37.13
C GLU A 127 3.15 0.25 -36.87
N SER A 128 2.77 -0.82 -36.13
CA SER A 128 1.40 -1.16 -35.83
C SER A 128 1.27 -1.80 -34.45
N GLN A 129 0.12 -1.60 -33.80
CA GLN A 129 -0.24 -2.25 -32.54
C GLN A 129 -1.09 -3.50 -32.71
N GLU A 130 -1.38 -3.92 -33.95
CA GLU A 130 -2.33 -4.99 -34.25
C GLU A 130 -2.02 -6.31 -33.52
N ASN A 131 -0.71 -6.69 -33.49
CA ASN A 131 -0.24 -7.91 -32.82
C ASN A 131 -0.39 -7.88 -31.30
N MET A 132 -0.68 -6.70 -30.71
CA MET A 132 -0.76 -6.50 -29.26
C MET A 132 -2.20 -6.33 -28.75
N LEU A 133 -3.20 -6.34 -29.64
CA LEU A 133 -4.60 -6.12 -29.25
C LEU A 133 -5.10 -7.12 -28.20
N GLY A 134 -4.65 -8.37 -28.25
CA GLY A 134 -5.00 -9.39 -27.24
C GLY A 134 -4.41 -9.17 -25.84
N GLU A 135 -3.48 -8.23 -25.69
CA GLU A 135 -2.87 -7.85 -24.40
C GLU A 135 -3.42 -6.52 -23.87
N MET A 136 -4.37 -5.93 -24.57
CA MET A 136 -5.00 -4.66 -24.19
C MET A 136 -6.41 -4.86 -23.64
N GLN A 137 -6.80 -4.03 -22.70
CA GLN A 137 -8.21 -3.93 -22.32
C GLN A 137 -9.04 -3.44 -23.52
N THR A 138 -10.19 -4.04 -23.74
CA THR A 138 -11.19 -3.50 -24.65
C THR A 138 -11.77 -2.19 -24.09
N ARG A 139 -12.46 -1.43 -24.95
CA ARG A 139 -13.17 -0.22 -24.51
C ARG A 139 -14.23 -0.56 -23.46
N ASP A 140 -14.97 -1.63 -23.65
CA ASP A 140 -16.05 -2.03 -22.77
C ASP A 140 -15.51 -2.43 -21.38
N GLU A 141 -14.43 -3.23 -21.32
CA GLU A 141 -13.76 -3.57 -20.06
C GLU A 141 -13.27 -2.31 -19.31
N LEU A 142 -12.67 -1.35 -20.02
CA LEU A 142 -12.23 -0.10 -19.41
C LEU A 142 -13.41 0.72 -18.88
N TYR A 143 -14.50 0.80 -19.64
CA TYR A 143 -15.72 1.53 -19.25
C TYR A 143 -16.40 0.92 -18.03
N ASP A 144 -16.40 -0.41 -17.90
CA ASP A 144 -16.89 -1.10 -16.71
C ASP A 144 -16.06 -0.73 -15.46
N TYR A 145 -14.72 -0.78 -15.54
CA TYR A 145 -13.85 -0.37 -14.43
C TYR A 145 -14.05 1.09 -14.02
N LEU A 146 -14.26 1.99 -14.97
CA LEU A 146 -14.48 3.41 -14.74
C LEU A 146 -15.93 3.74 -14.34
N SER A 147 -16.84 2.77 -14.40
CA SER A 147 -18.29 3.01 -14.27
C SER A 147 -18.81 4.10 -15.23
N TYR A 148 -18.23 4.15 -16.45
CA TYR A 148 -18.44 5.25 -17.41
C TYR A 148 -19.92 5.51 -17.70
N HIS A 149 -20.68 4.47 -17.99
CA HIS A 149 -22.11 4.59 -18.33
C HIS A 149 -22.98 5.10 -17.19
N LYS A 150 -22.54 4.91 -15.94
CA LYS A 150 -23.21 5.52 -14.77
C LYS A 150 -23.08 7.04 -14.79
N TYR A 151 -21.87 7.54 -15.03
CA TYR A 151 -21.63 9.00 -15.12
C TYR A 151 -22.32 9.62 -16.32
N GLU A 152 -22.32 8.95 -17.49
CA GLU A 152 -23.03 9.39 -18.70
C GLU A 152 -24.53 9.55 -18.40
N LYS A 153 -25.16 8.54 -17.81
CA LYS A 153 -26.56 8.59 -17.38
C LYS A 153 -26.86 9.70 -16.38
N GLU A 154 -26.01 9.88 -15.37
CA GLU A 154 -26.17 10.94 -14.38
C GLU A 154 -26.13 12.33 -15.05
N MET A 155 -25.24 12.52 -16.03
CA MET A 155 -25.18 13.78 -16.80
C MET A 155 -26.44 14.01 -17.62
N ASP A 156 -26.95 12.99 -18.29
CA ASP A 156 -28.19 13.07 -19.07
C ASP A 156 -29.38 13.40 -18.18
N ASP A 157 -29.48 12.78 -17.01
CA ASP A 157 -30.53 13.06 -16.02
C ASP A 157 -30.47 14.51 -15.49
N ILE A 158 -29.28 15.10 -15.35
CA ILE A 158 -29.11 16.50 -14.94
C ILE A 158 -29.51 17.43 -16.05
N LEU A 159 -29.16 17.16 -17.30
CA LEU A 159 -29.51 17.99 -18.45
C LEU A 159 -31.01 17.99 -18.71
N ASN A 160 -31.66 16.83 -18.68
CA ASN A 160 -33.09 16.69 -18.90
C ASN A 160 -33.95 17.40 -17.83
N LYS A 161 -33.45 17.52 -16.57
CA LYS A 161 -34.14 18.26 -15.49
C LYS A 161 -34.08 19.80 -15.66
N LYS A 162 -33.25 20.33 -16.55
CA LYS A 162 -33.17 21.78 -16.81
C LYS A 162 -34.18 22.25 -17.86
N ASP A 163 -34.80 21.30 -18.57
CA ASP A 163 -35.80 21.61 -19.64
C ASP A 163 -37.24 21.51 -19.13
N GLU A 164 -37.44 21.18 -17.81
CA GLU A 164 -38.72 21.27 -17.07
C GLU A 164 -38.77 22.55 -16.22
#